data_70d8142d34f803fe9368b86430bd4b39
#
_entry.id   70d8142d34f803fe9368b86430bd4b39
#
_cell.length_a   1.000
_cell.length_b   1.000
_cell.length_c   1.000
_cell.angle_alpha   90.00
_cell.angle_beta   90.00
_cell.angle_gamma   90.00
#
_symmetry.space_group_name_H-M   'P 1'
#
loop_
_entity.id
_entity.type
_entity.pdbx_description
1 polymer ?
#
loop_
_entity_poly.entity_id
_entity_poly.type
_entity_poly.pdbx_seq_one_letter_code
_entity_poly.pdbx_strand_id
1 'polypeptide(L)'
;TPETYLEIYQHMKQIPYIDARAVYGMPFNDEGHIYISEWAGKPADADPLKVKISYIDPEISEVFGLQLLAGSIPNDKTTSEIVLNESALKALGWTLEEAVGKTIITSSNPVSGVIKDLRLSPIDRPQPTLFHMPRERKDIKSIVFTYEGDFEEVRQKLIDYFKEKCPHIRIFDVTTPARWIENNLVSERALLKLLVVASTVSVLISLFGIFSLVNLSCERRRKEMALRKIHGAQIKDIAGL
;
A
#
# COMPACT_ATOMS: atom_id res chain seq x y z
N THR A 1 -3.29 -6.44 -24.69
CA THR A 1 -4.76 -6.37 -24.99
C THR A 1 -5.51 -7.38 -24.13
N PRO A 2 -6.83 -7.20 -23.88
CA PRO A 2 -7.65 -8.19 -23.15
C PRO A 2 -7.63 -9.59 -23.78
N GLU A 3 -7.58 -9.66 -25.09
CA GLU A 3 -7.47 -10.91 -25.85
C GLU A 3 -6.17 -11.67 -25.51
N THR A 4 -5.08 -10.93 -25.35
CA THR A 4 -3.77 -11.49 -24.94
C THR A 4 -3.85 -12.13 -23.54
N TYR A 5 -4.54 -11.50 -22.59
CA TYR A 5 -4.71 -12.08 -21.25
C TYR A 5 -5.57 -13.35 -21.26
N LEU A 6 -6.61 -13.38 -22.08
CA LEU A 6 -7.45 -14.55 -22.23
C LEU A 6 -6.66 -15.71 -22.86
N GLU A 7 -5.84 -15.44 -23.85
CA GLU A 7 -4.95 -16.42 -24.47
C GLU A 7 -3.94 -16.99 -23.47
N ILE A 8 -3.25 -16.11 -22.71
CA ILE A 8 -2.34 -16.52 -21.64
C ILE A 8 -3.05 -17.43 -20.63
N TYR A 9 -4.24 -17.02 -20.18
CA TYR A 9 -5.04 -17.78 -19.23
C TYR A 9 -5.39 -19.18 -19.74
N GLN A 10 -5.80 -19.29 -21.00
CA GLN A 10 -6.12 -20.58 -21.63
C GLN A 10 -4.90 -21.50 -21.70
N HIS A 11 -3.72 -20.95 -22.04
CA HIS A 11 -2.48 -21.69 -22.04
C HIS A 11 -2.05 -22.13 -20.63
N MET A 12 -2.15 -21.25 -19.65
CA MET A 12 -1.79 -21.58 -18.26
C MET A 12 -2.65 -22.71 -17.69
N LYS A 13 -3.92 -22.77 -18.02
CA LYS A 13 -4.80 -23.88 -17.63
C LYS A 13 -4.39 -25.26 -18.14
N GLN A 14 -3.57 -25.32 -19.17
CA GLN A 14 -3.07 -26.59 -19.73
C GLN A 14 -1.80 -27.06 -19.03
N ILE A 15 -1.22 -26.27 -18.14
CA ILE A 15 0.01 -26.60 -17.44
C ILE A 15 -0.32 -27.32 -16.14
N PRO A 16 0.07 -28.62 -15.98
CA PRO A 16 -0.42 -29.48 -14.89
C PRO A 16 -0.04 -29.04 -13.47
N TYR A 17 1.07 -28.31 -13.32
CA TYR A 17 1.59 -27.84 -12.02
C TYR A 17 1.17 -26.40 -11.68
N ILE A 18 0.22 -25.85 -12.43
CA ILE A 18 -0.30 -24.50 -12.26
C ILE A 18 -1.82 -24.55 -12.16
N ASP A 19 -2.37 -23.95 -11.11
CA ASP A 19 -3.80 -23.61 -11.05
C ASP A 19 -3.94 -22.10 -11.27
N ALA A 20 -4.29 -21.73 -12.50
CA ALA A 20 -4.40 -20.35 -12.95
C ALA A 20 -5.84 -19.83 -12.80
N ARG A 21 -5.96 -18.61 -12.26
CA ARG A 21 -7.20 -17.86 -12.11
C ARG A 21 -7.09 -16.51 -12.82
N ALA A 22 -8.04 -16.19 -13.65
CA ALA A 22 -8.09 -14.89 -14.33
C ALA A 22 -8.66 -13.84 -13.38
N VAL A 23 -7.92 -12.75 -13.17
CA VAL A 23 -8.27 -11.71 -12.23
C VAL A 23 -8.43 -10.38 -12.95
N TYR A 24 -9.53 -9.68 -12.70
CA TYR A 24 -9.83 -8.41 -13.35
C TYR A 24 -9.06 -7.22 -12.75
N GLY A 25 -8.67 -7.32 -11.51
CA GLY A 25 -7.81 -6.37 -10.81
C GLY A 25 -7.23 -7.05 -9.58
N MET A 26 -6.09 -6.60 -9.14
CA MET A 26 -5.54 -7.08 -7.88
C MET A 26 -6.22 -6.32 -6.73
N PRO A 27 -6.67 -7.00 -5.65
CA PRO A 27 -7.37 -6.32 -4.54
C PRO A 27 -6.51 -5.29 -3.82
N PHE A 28 -5.23 -5.24 -4.14
CA PHE A 28 -4.23 -4.33 -3.60
C PHE A 28 -3.77 -3.26 -4.60
N ASN A 29 -4.15 -3.34 -5.88
CA ASN A 29 -3.89 -2.25 -6.81
C ASN A 29 -4.77 -1.06 -6.46
N ASP A 30 -4.19 0.11 -6.57
CA ASP A 30 -4.94 1.35 -6.46
C ASP A 30 -5.61 1.65 -7.80
N GLU A 31 -6.86 1.21 -7.94
CA GLU A 31 -7.68 1.51 -9.13
C GLU A 31 -8.25 2.94 -9.07
N GLY A 32 -7.93 3.66 -8.01
CA GLY A 32 -8.34 5.03 -7.78
C GLY A 32 -9.23 5.21 -6.57
N HIS A 33 -9.60 6.46 -6.35
CA HIS A 33 -10.44 6.86 -5.23
C HIS A 33 -11.67 7.58 -5.75
N ILE A 34 -12.80 7.38 -5.07
CA ILE A 34 -13.99 8.19 -5.24
C ILE A 34 -14.33 8.92 -3.95
N TYR A 35 -15.12 9.96 -4.08
CA TYR A 35 -15.69 10.68 -2.94
C TYR A 35 -17.18 10.38 -2.86
N ILE A 36 -17.61 9.75 -1.76
CA ILE A 36 -19.01 9.50 -1.45
C ILE A 36 -19.53 10.74 -0.73
N SER A 37 -20.40 11.48 -1.40
CA SER A 37 -20.96 12.69 -0.83
C SER A 37 -22.20 12.42 0.03
N GLU A 38 -22.96 11.37 -0.26
CA GLU A 38 -24.20 11.04 0.41
C GLU A 38 -24.35 9.54 0.68
N TRP A 39 -24.71 9.19 1.91
CA TRP A 39 -25.04 7.82 2.33
C TRP A 39 -26.07 7.81 3.47
N ALA A 40 -26.73 6.70 3.69
CA ALA A 40 -27.71 6.56 4.74
C ALA A 40 -27.08 6.75 6.13
N GLY A 41 -27.60 7.70 6.91
CA GLY A 41 -27.08 8.02 8.24
C GLY A 41 -25.90 8.99 8.26
N LYS A 42 -25.55 9.63 7.12
CA LYS A 42 -24.51 10.66 7.07
C LYS A 42 -24.84 11.81 8.04
N PRO A 43 -23.92 12.23 8.93
CA PRO A 43 -24.06 13.46 9.69
C PRO A 43 -24.14 14.69 8.76
N ALA A 44 -24.96 15.68 9.10
CA ALA A 44 -25.20 16.86 8.26
C ALA A 44 -23.91 17.63 7.93
N ASP A 45 -22.96 17.67 8.86
CA ASP A 45 -21.71 18.42 8.73
C ASP A 45 -20.51 17.51 8.31
N ALA A 46 -20.76 16.26 7.92
CA ALA A 46 -19.69 15.36 7.54
C ALA A 46 -19.18 15.67 6.12
N ASP A 47 -17.86 15.70 5.98
CA ASP A 47 -17.20 15.82 4.68
C ASP A 47 -17.46 14.59 3.80
N PRO A 48 -17.31 14.74 2.47
CA PRO A 48 -17.34 13.60 1.57
C PRO A 48 -16.32 12.52 1.96
N LEU A 49 -16.74 11.27 2.04
CA LEU A 49 -15.89 10.15 2.39
C LEU A 49 -15.03 9.73 1.20
N LYS A 50 -13.72 9.83 1.34
CA LYS A 50 -12.77 9.29 0.36
C LYS A 50 -12.69 7.78 0.50
N VAL A 51 -13.00 7.05 -0.56
CA VAL A 51 -13.03 5.59 -0.58
C VAL A 51 -12.23 5.08 -1.77
N LYS A 52 -11.42 4.06 -1.52
CA LYS A 52 -10.67 3.35 -2.56
C LYS A 52 -11.63 2.44 -3.35
N ILE A 53 -11.42 2.36 -4.65
CA ILE A 53 -12.12 1.37 -5.51
C ILE A 53 -11.18 0.19 -5.76
N SER A 54 -11.72 -1.00 -5.69
CA SER A 54 -11.04 -2.22 -6.07
C SER A 54 -12.02 -3.21 -6.71
N TYR A 55 -11.52 -4.33 -7.18
CA TYR A 55 -12.34 -5.39 -7.77
C TYR A 55 -12.28 -6.65 -6.91
N ILE A 56 -13.40 -7.36 -6.89
CA ILE A 56 -13.54 -8.65 -6.22
C ILE A 56 -14.40 -9.57 -7.07
N ASP A 57 -14.03 -10.82 -7.10
CA ASP A 57 -14.85 -11.92 -7.58
C ASP A 57 -14.69 -13.13 -6.65
N PRO A 58 -15.54 -14.17 -6.77
CA PRO A 58 -15.43 -15.35 -5.92
C PRO A 58 -14.08 -16.05 -6.02
N GLU A 59 -13.45 -16.08 -7.20
CA GLU A 59 -12.15 -16.73 -7.42
C GLU A 59 -11.04 -15.96 -6.69
N ILE A 60 -11.04 -14.62 -6.76
CA ILE A 60 -10.11 -13.77 -6.01
C ILE A 60 -10.29 -13.98 -4.50
N SER A 61 -11.53 -13.99 -4.06
CA SER A 61 -11.86 -14.18 -2.65
C SER A 61 -11.29 -15.48 -2.10
N GLU A 62 -11.40 -16.56 -2.85
CA GLU A 62 -10.87 -17.87 -2.48
C GLU A 62 -9.34 -17.87 -2.44
N VAL A 63 -8.69 -17.38 -3.50
CA VAL A 63 -7.21 -17.37 -3.61
C VAL A 63 -6.55 -16.54 -2.52
N PHE A 64 -7.13 -15.39 -2.17
CA PHE A 64 -6.59 -14.52 -1.12
C PHE A 64 -7.15 -14.81 0.26
N GLY A 65 -8.02 -15.82 0.41
CA GLY A 65 -8.61 -16.19 1.69
C GLY A 65 -9.39 -15.04 2.33
N LEU A 66 -10.13 -14.27 1.53
CA LEU A 66 -10.87 -13.11 2.03
C LEU A 66 -11.97 -13.59 2.98
N GLN A 67 -11.98 -13.04 4.19
CA GLN A 67 -12.95 -13.39 5.23
C GLN A 67 -14.23 -12.59 5.04
N LEU A 68 -15.32 -13.26 4.65
CA LEU A 68 -16.65 -12.66 4.63
C LEU A 68 -17.17 -12.53 6.06
N LEU A 69 -17.63 -11.34 6.44
CA LEU A 69 -18.18 -11.03 7.76
C LEU A 69 -19.71 -11.00 7.75
N ALA A 70 -20.30 -10.54 6.63
CA ALA A 70 -21.74 -10.50 6.45
C ALA A 70 -22.11 -10.54 4.97
N GLY A 71 -23.29 -11.04 4.62
CA GLY A 71 -23.81 -11.08 3.26
C GLY A 71 -23.14 -12.11 2.36
N SER A 72 -22.90 -11.77 1.10
CA SER A 72 -22.30 -12.64 0.10
C SER A 72 -21.41 -11.84 -0.86
N ILE A 73 -20.45 -12.53 -1.49
CA ILE A 73 -19.71 -11.99 -2.63
C ILE A 73 -20.54 -12.22 -3.88
N PRO A 74 -20.79 -11.18 -4.70
CA PRO A 74 -21.58 -11.33 -5.92
C PRO A 74 -20.97 -12.39 -6.84
N ASN A 75 -21.79 -13.26 -7.36
CA ASN A 75 -21.38 -14.30 -8.33
C ASN A 75 -21.91 -13.99 -9.73
N ASP A 76 -22.92 -13.13 -9.84
CA ASP A 76 -23.52 -12.73 -11.10
C ASP A 76 -22.97 -11.40 -11.59
N LYS A 77 -22.34 -11.42 -12.76
CA LYS A 77 -21.74 -10.24 -13.41
C LYS A 77 -22.78 -9.22 -13.90
N THR A 78 -24.05 -9.59 -13.91
CA THR A 78 -25.13 -8.69 -14.29
C THR A 78 -25.57 -7.77 -13.15
N THR A 79 -25.23 -8.13 -11.91
CA THR A 79 -25.58 -7.33 -10.74
C THR A 79 -24.59 -6.19 -10.54
N SER A 80 -25.12 -5.04 -10.19
CA SER A 80 -24.31 -3.86 -9.84
C SER A 80 -24.06 -3.79 -8.35
N GLU A 81 -23.88 -4.93 -7.69
CA GLU A 81 -23.66 -5.02 -6.26
C GLU A 81 -22.23 -4.64 -5.88
N ILE A 82 -22.06 -4.19 -4.64
CA ILE A 82 -20.76 -3.82 -4.07
C ILE A 82 -20.50 -4.58 -2.78
N VAL A 83 -19.23 -4.83 -2.52
CA VAL A 83 -18.76 -5.39 -1.24
C VAL A 83 -17.93 -4.32 -0.54
N LEU A 84 -18.13 -4.17 0.77
CA LEU A 84 -17.38 -3.24 1.63
C LEU A 84 -16.31 -3.99 2.41
N ASN A 85 -15.23 -3.30 2.79
CA ASN A 85 -14.39 -3.79 3.87
C ASN A 85 -14.81 -3.18 5.22
N GLU A 86 -14.26 -3.73 6.32
CA GLU A 86 -14.54 -3.23 7.68
C GLU A 86 -14.24 -1.74 7.84
N SER A 87 -13.17 -1.26 7.21
CA SER A 87 -12.80 0.16 7.26
C SER A 87 -13.85 1.05 6.59
N ALA A 88 -14.42 0.62 5.45
CA ALA A 88 -15.51 1.34 4.80
C ALA A 88 -16.79 1.30 5.64
N LEU A 89 -17.12 0.15 6.22
CA LEU A 89 -18.25 -0.01 7.12
C LEU A 89 -18.17 0.99 8.29
N LYS A 90 -17.03 1.04 8.97
CA LYS A 90 -16.78 1.96 10.10
C LYS A 90 -16.86 3.42 9.66
N ALA A 91 -16.29 3.75 8.50
CA ALA A 91 -16.27 5.12 7.98
C ALA A 91 -17.67 5.62 7.60
N LEU A 92 -18.56 4.71 7.14
CA LEU A 92 -19.96 5.00 6.86
C LEU A 92 -20.83 5.06 8.14
N GLY A 93 -20.30 4.62 9.28
CA GLY A 93 -21.03 4.55 10.56
C GLY A 93 -22.09 3.45 10.58
N TRP A 94 -21.93 2.39 9.78
CA TRP A 94 -22.89 1.30 9.71
C TRP A 94 -22.46 0.09 10.55
N THR A 95 -23.45 -0.67 11.02
CA THR A 95 -23.21 -1.98 11.62
C THR A 95 -23.22 -3.09 10.56
N LEU A 96 -22.67 -4.25 10.90
CA LEU A 96 -22.64 -5.41 9.99
C LEU A 96 -24.05 -5.86 9.57
N GLU A 97 -25.00 -5.83 10.53
CA GLU A 97 -26.37 -6.27 10.33
C GLU A 97 -27.15 -5.34 9.39
N GLU A 98 -26.84 -4.04 9.43
CA GLU A 98 -27.54 -3.03 8.65
C GLU A 98 -26.92 -2.79 7.27
N ALA A 99 -25.66 -3.15 7.06
CA ALA A 99 -24.93 -2.77 5.85
C ALA A 99 -25.45 -3.47 4.61
N VAL A 100 -25.79 -4.77 4.74
CA VAL A 100 -26.26 -5.58 3.60
C VAL A 100 -27.64 -5.07 3.14
N GLY A 101 -27.73 -4.79 1.85
CA GLY A 101 -28.94 -4.23 1.22
C GLY A 101 -29.00 -2.70 1.23
N LYS A 102 -28.19 -1.99 2.06
CA LYS A 102 -28.11 -0.54 1.95
C LYS A 102 -27.47 -0.11 0.63
N THR A 103 -27.93 1.04 0.14
CA THR A 103 -27.37 1.64 -1.08
C THR A 103 -26.50 2.84 -0.73
N ILE A 104 -25.42 2.98 -1.49
CA ILE A 104 -24.63 4.21 -1.50
C ILE A 104 -25.19 5.07 -2.61
N ILE A 105 -25.76 6.22 -2.27
CA ILE A 105 -26.57 7.06 -3.16
C ILE A 105 -25.82 7.43 -4.43
N THR A 106 -24.50 7.62 -4.34
CA THR A 106 -23.66 7.99 -5.50
C THR A 106 -23.58 6.89 -6.56
N SER A 107 -23.79 5.64 -6.20
CA SER A 107 -23.65 4.50 -7.13
C SER A 107 -24.96 3.77 -7.42
N SER A 108 -26.01 4.03 -6.64
CA SER A 108 -27.30 3.28 -6.67
C SER A 108 -27.14 1.76 -6.52
N ASN A 109 -25.95 1.31 -6.13
CA ASN A 109 -25.61 -0.11 -6.04
C ASN A 109 -25.82 -0.60 -4.62
N PRO A 110 -26.57 -1.68 -4.40
CA PRO A 110 -26.76 -2.23 -3.07
C PRO A 110 -25.49 -2.93 -2.59
N VAL A 111 -25.25 -2.86 -1.30
CA VAL A 111 -24.19 -3.62 -0.62
C VAL A 111 -24.63 -5.07 -0.51
N SER A 112 -23.88 -5.99 -1.12
CA SER A 112 -24.15 -7.43 -1.05
C SER A 112 -23.42 -8.11 0.11
N GLY A 113 -22.26 -7.57 0.51
CA GLY A 113 -21.48 -8.17 1.57
C GLY A 113 -20.45 -7.25 2.19
N VAL A 114 -19.93 -7.69 3.32
CA VAL A 114 -18.84 -7.04 4.05
C VAL A 114 -17.72 -8.04 4.26
N ILE A 115 -16.51 -7.68 3.90
CA ILE A 115 -15.31 -8.51 4.12
C ILE A 115 -14.41 -7.87 5.18
N LYS A 116 -13.61 -8.69 5.81
CA LYS A 116 -12.56 -8.23 6.73
C LYS A 116 -11.51 -7.41 5.98
N ASP A 117 -10.92 -6.45 6.66
CA ASP A 117 -9.83 -5.67 6.10
C ASP A 117 -8.67 -6.56 5.65
N LEU A 118 -8.27 -6.43 4.39
CA LEU A 118 -7.12 -7.12 3.84
C LEU A 118 -5.85 -6.33 4.18
N ARG A 119 -4.93 -6.98 4.87
CA ARG A 119 -3.59 -6.43 5.16
C ARG A 119 -2.56 -7.18 4.35
N LEU A 120 -2.03 -6.55 3.33
CA LEU A 120 -0.99 -7.12 2.47
C LEU A 120 0.41 -6.84 2.99
N SER A 121 0.57 -5.75 3.73
CA SER A 121 1.82 -5.36 4.37
C SER A 121 1.57 -5.00 5.83
N PRO A 122 2.51 -5.27 6.74
CA PRO A 122 2.43 -4.81 8.14
C PRO A 122 2.35 -3.29 8.29
N ILE A 123 2.81 -2.55 7.27
CA ILE A 123 2.85 -1.09 7.26
C ILE A 123 1.53 -0.49 6.75
N ASP A 124 0.78 -1.24 5.93
CA ASP A 124 -0.47 -0.75 5.36
C ASP A 124 -1.53 -0.56 6.43
N ARG A 125 -2.05 0.65 6.50
CA ARG A 125 -3.27 0.91 7.26
C ARG A 125 -4.47 0.58 6.37
N PRO A 126 -5.40 -0.24 6.85
CA PRO A 126 -6.62 -0.51 6.11
C PRO A 126 -7.32 0.82 5.78
N GLN A 127 -7.71 0.96 4.53
CA GLN A 127 -8.44 2.13 4.04
C GLN A 127 -9.87 1.74 3.69
N PRO A 128 -10.84 2.64 3.85
CA PRO A 128 -12.18 2.41 3.35
C PRO A 128 -12.15 2.02 1.88
N THR A 129 -12.64 0.82 1.56
CA THR A 129 -12.57 0.26 0.20
C THR A 129 -13.94 -0.28 -0.22
N LEU A 130 -14.34 0.08 -1.43
CA LEU A 130 -15.46 -0.50 -2.15
C LEU A 130 -14.94 -1.48 -3.18
N PHE A 131 -15.49 -2.67 -3.18
CA PHE A 131 -15.16 -3.69 -4.16
C PHE A 131 -16.34 -3.85 -5.12
N HIS A 132 -16.04 -3.73 -6.40
CA HIS A 132 -16.98 -3.97 -7.48
C HIS A 132 -16.70 -5.32 -8.14
N MET A 133 -17.73 -5.98 -8.62
CA MET A 133 -17.55 -7.09 -9.51
C MET A 133 -17.35 -6.58 -10.94
N PRO A 134 -16.32 -7.00 -11.66
CA PRO A 134 -16.08 -6.56 -13.03
C PRO A 134 -17.16 -7.08 -13.97
N ARG A 135 -17.77 -6.20 -14.77
CA ARG A 135 -18.89 -6.52 -15.66
C ARG A 135 -18.48 -7.26 -16.92
N GLU A 136 -17.29 -7.00 -17.44
CA GLU A 136 -16.83 -7.55 -18.72
C GLU A 136 -15.47 -8.26 -18.59
N ARG A 137 -15.30 -9.37 -19.33
CA ARG A 137 -14.01 -10.07 -19.42
C ARG A 137 -12.90 -9.26 -20.09
N LYS A 138 -13.23 -8.12 -20.68
CA LYS A 138 -12.26 -7.21 -21.32
C LYS A 138 -11.31 -6.51 -20.33
N ASP A 139 -11.65 -6.54 -19.05
CA ASP A 139 -10.90 -5.83 -18.02
C ASP A 139 -9.89 -6.72 -17.26
N ILE A 140 -9.60 -7.92 -17.79
CA ILE A 140 -8.57 -8.79 -17.22
C ILE A 140 -7.21 -8.06 -17.31
N LYS A 141 -6.66 -7.73 -16.17
CA LYS A 141 -5.35 -7.03 -16.06
C LYS A 141 -4.26 -7.92 -15.49
N SER A 142 -4.62 -9.04 -14.86
CA SER A 142 -3.69 -9.93 -14.18
C SER A 142 -4.19 -11.36 -14.21
N ILE A 143 -3.26 -12.30 -14.10
CA ILE A 143 -3.56 -13.69 -13.88
C ILE A 143 -2.84 -14.10 -12.61
N VAL A 144 -3.60 -14.60 -11.65
CA VAL A 144 -3.07 -15.16 -10.41
C VAL A 144 -3.03 -16.67 -10.56
N PHE A 145 -1.98 -17.28 -10.06
CA PHE A 145 -1.87 -18.74 -10.10
C PHE A 145 -1.20 -19.27 -8.83
N THR A 146 -1.62 -20.44 -8.42
CA THR A 146 -0.89 -21.26 -7.46
C THR A 146 0.00 -22.24 -8.19
N TYR A 147 1.11 -22.63 -7.59
CA TYR A 147 2.10 -23.48 -8.22
C TYR A 147 2.71 -24.44 -7.18
N GLU A 148 3.26 -25.54 -7.66
CA GLU A 148 4.01 -26.50 -6.85
C GLU A 148 5.51 -26.37 -7.17
N GLY A 149 6.35 -26.38 -6.12
CA GLY A 149 7.81 -26.33 -6.23
C GLY A 149 8.44 -24.97 -6.01
N ASP A 150 9.64 -24.77 -6.54
CA ASP A 150 10.39 -23.50 -6.42
C ASP A 150 9.87 -22.45 -7.39
N PHE A 151 9.70 -21.23 -6.90
CA PHE A 151 9.15 -20.12 -7.69
C PHE A 151 10.03 -19.76 -8.90
N GLU A 152 11.35 -19.73 -8.75
CA GLU A 152 12.23 -19.34 -9.85
C GLU A 152 12.25 -20.39 -10.97
N GLU A 153 12.17 -21.67 -10.61
CA GLU A 153 12.04 -22.73 -11.58
C GLU A 153 10.72 -22.66 -12.35
N VAL A 154 9.62 -22.47 -11.64
CA VAL A 154 8.30 -22.34 -12.24
C VAL A 154 8.22 -21.10 -13.12
N ARG A 155 8.74 -19.98 -12.63
CA ARG A 155 8.85 -18.73 -13.40
C ARG A 155 9.62 -18.90 -14.70
N GLN A 156 10.78 -19.57 -14.64
CA GLN A 156 11.60 -19.80 -15.83
C GLN A 156 10.89 -20.73 -16.82
N LYS A 157 10.30 -21.82 -16.34
CA LYS A 157 9.51 -22.75 -17.17
C LYS A 157 8.35 -22.05 -17.87
N LEU A 158 7.65 -21.15 -17.16
CA LEU A 158 6.57 -20.35 -17.73
C LEU A 158 7.09 -19.43 -18.85
N ILE A 159 8.16 -18.70 -18.58
CA ILE A 159 8.75 -17.79 -19.57
C ILE A 159 9.16 -18.55 -20.81
N ASP A 160 9.81 -19.70 -20.66
CA ASP A 160 10.28 -20.51 -21.78
C ASP A 160 9.10 -21.14 -22.55
N TYR A 161 8.07 -21.63 -21.84
CA TYR A 161 6.83 -22.11 -22.46
C TYR A 161 6.16 -21.06 -23.35
N PHE A 162 6.00 -19.83 -22.84
CA PHE A 162 5.37 -18.77 -23.60
C PHE A 162 6.24 -18.25 -24.75
N LYS A 163 7.57 -18.24 -24.59
CA LYS A 163 8.48 -17.93 -25.71
C LYS A 163 8.35 -18.92 -26.86
N GLU A 164 8.15 -20.19 -26.53
CA GLU A 164 8.01 -21.25 -27.54
C GLU A 164 6.63 -21.27 -28.20
N LYS A 165 5.55 -21.25 -27.37
CA LYS A 165 4.17 -21.44 -27.83
C LYS A 165 3.51 -20.15 -28.30
N CYS A 166 3.88 -19.02 -27.73
CA CYS A 166 3.23 -17.73 -27.99
C CYS A 166 4.28 -16.61 -28.14
N PRO A 167 5.15 -16.65 -29.16
CA PRO A 167 6.26 -15.72 -29.31
C PRO A 167 5.83 -14.25 -29.50
N HIS A 168 4.56 -14.02 -29.85
CA HIS A 168 3.97 -12.69 -29.96
C HIS A 168 3.57 -12.10 -28.61
N ILE A 169 3.48 -12.94 -27.55
CA ILE A 169 3.16 -12.51 -26.20
C ILE A 169 4.45 -12.17 -25.45
N ARG A 170 4.55 -10.94 -24.99
CA ARG A 170 5.62 -10.55 -24.06
C ARG A 170 5.08 -10.67 -22.63
N ILE A 171 5.61 -11.62 -21.86
CA ILE A 171 5.37 -11.67 -20.43
C ILE A 171 6.25 -10.61 -19.78
N PHE A 172 5.64 -9.58 -19.21
CA PHE A 172 6.36 -8.45 -18.65
C PHE A 172 6.83 -8.71 -17.21
N ASP A 173 6.01 -9.36 -16.41
CA ASP A 173 6.35 -9.64 -15.02
C ASP A 173 5.61 -10.87 -14.50
N VAL A 174 6.39 -11.80 -13.93
CA VAL A 174 5.89 -12.94 -13.15
C VAL A 174 6.49 -12.78 -11.76
N THR A 175 5.68 -12.42 -10.79
CA THR A 175 6.16 -12.07 -9.46
C THR A 175 5.28 -12.68 -8.38
N THR A 176 5.80 -12.79 -7.18
CA THR A 176 5.02 -13.17 -6.01
C THR A 176 4.45 -11.93 -5.30
N PRO A 177 3.33 -12.05 -4.55
CA PRO A 177 2.83 -10.94 -3.75
C PRO A 177 3.89 -10.34 -2.82
N ALA A 178 4.75 -11.17 -2.23
CA ALA A 178 5.84 -10.72 -1.37
C ALA A 178 6.84 -9.82 -2.10
N ARG A 179 7.30 -10.22 -3.29
CA ARG A 179 8.20 -9.41 -4.12
C ARG A 179 7.52 -8.15 -4.64
N TRP A 180 6.26 -8.24 -5.00
CA TRP A 180 5.50 -7.07 -5.44
C TRP A 180 5.44 -6.01 -4.34
N ILE A 181 5.14 -6.42 -3.09
CA ILE A 181 5.15 -5.55 -1.92
C ILE A 181 6.56 -4.97 -1.70
N GLU A 182 7.60 -5.80 -1.77
CA GLU A 182 8.98 -5.37 -1.60
C GLU A 182 9.40 -4.32 -2.63
N ASN A 183 9.05 -4.53 -3.89
CA ASN A 183 9.34 -3.60 -4.98
C ASN A 183 8.63 -2.25 -4.79
N ASN A 184 7.39 -2.25 -4.30
CA ASN A 184 6.67 -1.02 -4.00
C ASN A 184 7.27 -0.25 -2.80
N LEU A 185 7.92 -0.94 -1.88
CA LEU A 185 8.60 -0.33 -0.73
C LEU A 185 10.02 0.20 -1.04
N VAL A 186 10.54 -0.05 -2.24
CA VAL A 186 11.90 0.42 -2.63
C VAL A 186 12.01 1.94 -2.53
N SER A 187 11.01 2.68 -3.01
CA SER A 187 10.98 4.14 -2.97
C SER A 187 10.95 4.69 -1.54
N GLU A 188 10.17 4.07 -0.66
CA GLU A 188 10.09 4.46 0.75
C GLU A 188 11.39 4.17 1.49
N ARG A 189 12.02 3.02 1.22
CA ARG A 189 13.35 2.71 1.77
C ARG A 189 14.42 3.68 1.30
N ALA A 190 14.36 4.13 0.04
CA ALA A 190 15.28 5.14 -0.49
C ALA A 190 15.09 6.49 0.23
N LEU A 191 13.84 6.92 0.46
CA LEU A 191 13.52 8.13 1.21
C LEU A 191 14.02 8.05 2.65
N LEU A 192 13.84 6.92 3.34
CA LEU A 192 14.35 6.72 4.68
C LEU A 192 15.87 6.83 4.75
N LYS A 193 16.60 6.22 3.80
CA LYS A 193 18.05 6.35 3.71
C LYS A 193 18.49 7.81 3.53
N LEU A 194 17.80 8.54 2.69
CA LEU A 194 18.08 9.95 2.42
C LEU A 194 17.84 10.81 3.66
N LEU A 195 16.76 10.56 4.40
CA LEU A 195 16.47 11.23 5.66
C LEU A 195 17.54 10.96 6.73
N VAL A 196 18.00 9.70 6.84
CA VAL A 196 19.07 9.34 7.79
C VAL A 196 20.36 10.09 7.46
N VAL A 197 20.75 10.13 6.18
CA VAL A 197 21.95 10.86 5.75
C VAL A 197 21.81 12.36 6.05
N ALA A 198 20.68 12.98 5.68
CA ALA A 198 20.42 14.39 5.93
C ALA A 198 20.45 14.74 7.44
N SER A 199 19.85 13.89 8.27
CA SER A 199 19.86 14.04 9.73
C SER A 199 21.28 13.96 10.28
N THR A 200 22.07 13.01 9.81
CA THR A 200 23.46 12.85 10.24
C THR A 200 24.30 14.10 9.91
N VAL A 201 24.16 14.59 8.69
CA VAL A 201 24.85 15.84 8.26
C VAL A 201 24.41 17.03 9.12
N SER A 202 23.11 17.15 9.39
CA SER A 202 22.58 18.24 10.24
C SER A 202 23.15 18.21 11.66
N VAL A 203 23.26 17.01 12.26
CA VAL A 203 23.86 16.84 13.59
C VAL A 203 25.34 17.24 13.56
N LEU A 204 26.09 16.82 12.54
CA LEU A 204 27.50 17.21 12.41
C LEU A 204 27.67 18.72 12.29
N ILE A 205 26.88 19.38 11.45
CA ILE A 205 26.91 20.86 11.32
C ILE A 205 26.61 21.53 12.66
N SER A 206 25.60 21.04 13.39
CA SER A 206 25.26 21.58 14.72
C SER A 206 26.41 21.41 15.72
N LEU A 207 27.07 20.26 15.75
CA LEU A 207 28.22 20.01 16.61
C LEU A 207 29.40 20.93 16.27
N PHE A 208 29.71 21.13 14.99
CA PHE A 208 30.71 22.07 14.54
C PHE A 208 30.39 23.53 14.94
N GLY A 209 29.10 23.91 14.81
CA GLY A 209 28.62 25.22 15.25
C GLY A 209 28.84 25.46 16.75
N ILE A 210 28.44 24.48 17.57
CA ILE A 210 28.63 24.55 19.03
C ILE A 210 30.14 24.59 19.38
N PHE A 211 30.93 23.74 18.76
CA PHE A 211 32.38 23.69 18.97
C PHE A 211 33.03 25.04 18.64
N SER A 212 32.64 25.66 17.54
CA SER A 212 33.15 26.99 17.12
C SER A 212 32.79 28.08 18.13
N LEU A 213 31.54 28.09 18.62
CA LEU A 213 31.09 29.04 19.64
C LEU A 213 31.84 28.86 20.97
N VAL A 214 32.05 27.61 21.39
CA VAL A 214 32.81 27.32 22.63
C VAL A 214 34.26 27.80 22.49
N ASN A 215 34.93 27.51 21.38
CA ASN A 215 36.28 27.95 21.13
C ASN A 215 36.39 29.48 21.19
N LEU A 216 35.50 30.18 20.51
CA LEU A 216 35.47 31.64 20.49
C LEU A 216 35.25 32.22 21.90
N SER A 217 34.37 31.60 22.69
CA SER A 217 34.10 31.98 24.07
C SER A 217 35.32 31.72 24.96
N CYS A 218 36.01 30.61 24.77
CA CYS A 218 37.24 30.29 25.49
C CYS A 218 38.38 31.29 25.17
N GLU A 219 38.55 31.68 23.89
CA GLU A 219 39.54 32.67 23.50
C GLU A 219 39.28 34.04 24.12
N ARG A 220 38.04 34.50 24.14
CA ARG A 220 37.63 35.76 24.80
C ARG A 220 37.93 35.71 26.29
N ARG A 221 37.52 34.67 26.99
CA ARG A 221 37.78 34.49 28.42
C ARG A 221 39.29 34.39 28.74
N ARG A 222 40.05 33.75 27.86
CA ARG A 222 41.53 33.64 28.02
C ARG A 222 42.18 35.02 27.94
N LYS A 223 41.73 35.90 27.02
CA LYS A 223 42.24 37.28 26.94
C LYS A 223 41.84 38.09 28.16
N GLU A 224 40.62 37.99 28.66
CA GLU A 224 40.18 38.66 29.89
C GLU A 224 40.95 38.19 31.12
N MET A 225 41.17 36.89 31.25
CA MET A 225 41.96 36.31 32.33
C MET A 225 43.42 36.79 32.29
N ALA A 226 44.02 36.89 31.09
CA ALA A 226 45.38 37.40 30.91
C ALA A 226 45.48 38.86 31.34
N LEU A 227 44.51 39.72 30.95
CA LEU A 227 44.44 41.12 31.35
C LEU A 227 44.31 41.27 32.88
N ARG A 228 43.42 40.51 33.51
CA ARG A 228 43.24 40.54 34.98
C ARG A 228 44.52 40.08 35.74
N LYS A 229 45.19 39.08 35.18
CA LYS A 229 46.45 38.59 35.77
C LYS A 229 47.56 39.65 35.71
N ILE A 230 47.64 40.43 34.60
CA ILE A 230 48.59 41.54 34.50
C ILE A 230 48.30 42.67 35.55
N HIS A 231 47.00 42.83 35.88
CA HIS A 231 46.54 43.80 36.87
C HIS A 231 46.57 43.27 38.32
N GLY A 232 47.22 42.11 38.61
CA GLY A 232 47.48 41.60 39.94
C GLY A 232 46.35 40.73 40.55
N ALA A 233 45.39 40.29 39.83
CA ALA A 233 44.36 39.41 40.36
C ALA A 233 44.89 38.01 40.68
N GLN A 234 44.52 37.48 41.88
CA GLN A 234 44.90 36.15 42.31
C GLN A 234 44.05 35.05 41.62
N ILE A 235 44.60 33.84 41.51
CA ILE A 235 43.97 32.71 40.88
C ILE A 235 42.58 32.39 41.47
N LYS A 236 42.34 32.64 42.73
CA LYS A 236 41.07 32.45 43.43
C LYS A 236 39.95 33.38 42.93
N ASP A 237 40.34 34.61 42.53
CA ASP A 237 39.38 35.61 42.03
C ASP A 237 38.95 35.32 40.58
N ILE A 238 39.66 34.44 39.90
CA ILE A 238 39.40 34.03 38.50
C ILE A 238 38.59 32.73 38.43
N ALA A 239 38.66 31.88 39.48
CA ALA A 239 38.01 30.56 39.49
C ALA A 239 36.51 30.58 39.85
N GLY A 240 35.96 31.74 40.23
CA GLY A 240 34.57 31.91 40.66
C GLY A 240 33.61 32.48 39.57
N LEU A 241 34.06 32.55 38.32
CA LEU A 241 33.32 33.06 37.17
C LEU A 241 33.18 32.01 36.08
#